data_d326df79a27828d5800fd9c19dc4d007
#
_entry.id   d326df79a27828d5800fd9c19dc4d007
#
_cell.length_a   1.000
_cell.length_b   1.000
_cell.length_c   1.000
_cell.angle_alpha   90.00
_cell.angle_beta   90.00
_cell.angle_gamma   90.00
#
_symmetry.space_group_name_H-M   'P 1'
#
loop_
_entity.id
_entity.type
_entity.pdbx_description
1 polymer ?
#
loop_
_entity_poly.entity_id
_entity_poly.type
_entity_poly.pdbx_seq_one_letter_code
_entity_poly.pdbx_strand_id
1 'polypeptide(L)'
;MNAMAKRVVLPAVLAALVITGCGGNSKNTGSSAVNAATPAGAGSSASSSTPEAFDLAGVCPATVTLQLDWQPEASYGGWWSLLGDGYTFDTKLKRVKGPLVAQGHDTGVDLEIRIGGPGIGFQPVSSAMYSDSSITIGQVATDEAIQFSAKQPMTTILAPMDISPLGLMWDPATYPNVQSIADLGKSDAKILYNEAAGSYPIDYLTGIGVLKKSQLDGSYDGSPAAFVAAGGKAALQGFAGSEPYRYEHDVKAWGKPSKFETYYDTGYQPYIAAAAIRSGDKEKLTPCLKRLVPIMQQSQVDFMKSPDRGISIIVEAADKYKTGWSYSDGNARFALQKMTELKLVGNGTNKAVGDFDPARVQKVIDVVTPILTAEHKAPKPGLTVEDVATNDFIDPSIGFAP
;
A
#
# COMPACT_ATOMS: atom_id res chain seq x y z
N MET A 1 -24.32 -48.70 -6.20
CA MET A 1 -23.41 -49.86 -6.14
C MET A 1 -22.16 -49.43 -5.39
N ASN A 2 -21.93 -50.16 -4.32
CA ASN A 2 -20.90 -49.97 -3.26
C ASN A 2 -19.46 -49.98 -3.73
N ALA A 3 -18.60 -49.20 -3.02
CA ALA A 3 -17.25 -49.59 -2.60
C ALA A 3 -16.67 -48.50 -1.70
N MET A 4 -16.64 -48.69 -0.48
CA MET A 4 -15.64 -49.24 0.46
C MET A 4 -14.48 -48.28 0.77
N ALA A 5 -14.60 -47.70 1.97
CA ALA A 5 -13.53 -47.04 2.71
C ALA A 5 -12.48 -48.04 3.21
N LYS A 6 -11.20 -47.68 3.13
CA LYS A 6 -10.13 -48.32 3.90
C LYS A 6 -9.52 -47.30 4.87
N ARG A 7 -9.78 -47.56 6.17
CA ARG A 7 -9.05 -46.95 7.29
C ARG A 7 -7.72 -47.68 7.47
N VAL A 8 -6.63 -46.91 7.58
CA VAL A 8 -5.34 -47.41 8.08
C VAL A 8 -5.11 -46.78 9.45
N VAL A 9 -4.94 -47.62 10.44
CA VAL A 9 -4.57 -47.32 11.82
C VAL A 9 -3.08 -47.56 11.94
N LEU A 10 -2.32 -46.59 12.47
CA LEU A 10 -0.94 -46.76 12.92
C LEU A 10 -0.84 -46.58 14.44
N PRO A 11 -0.08 -47.40 15.14
CA PRO A 11 0.04 -47.33 16.58
C PRO A 11 1.13 -46.36 17.05
N ALA A 12 0.89 -45.82 18.24
CA ALA A 12 1.82 -45.01 19.01
C ALA A 12 2.91 -45.87 19.66
N VAL A 13 4.14 -45.38 19.67
CA VAL A 13 5.22 -45.92 20.52
C VAL A 13 5.69 -44.80 21.46
N LEU A 14 5.45 -45.02 22.74
CA LEU A 14 6.04 -44.27 23.87
C LEU A 14 7.46 -44.82 24.10
N ALA A 15 8.43 -43.90 24.31
CA ALA A 15 9.67 -44.24 24.97
C ALA A 15 10.02 -43.11 25.95
N ALA A 16 9.93 -43.46 27.25
CA ALA A 16 10.43 -42.64 28.35
C ALA A 16 11.89 -43.06 28.66
N LEU A 17 12.76 -42.08 28.85
CA LEU A 17 14.06 -42.30 29.49
C LEU A 17 14.28 -41.29 30.60
N VAL A 18 14.34 -41.80 31.81
CA VAL A 18 14.77 -41.12 33.04
C VAL A 18 16.25 -41.42 33.23
N ILE A 19 17.08 -40.41 33.47
CA ILE A 19 18.40 -40.60 34.08
C ILE A 19 18.60 -39.53 35.17
N THR A 20 18.65 -40.01 36.37
CA THR A 20 19.13 -39.38 37.63
C THR A 20 20.65 -39.53 37.73
N GLY A 21 21.31 -38.50 38.32
CA GLY A 21 22.71 -38.61 38.68
C GLY A 21 23.18 -37.47 39.58
N CYS A 22 23.32 -37.77 40.86
CA CYS A 22 23.90 -36.99 41.99
C CYS A 22 25.33 -36.50 41.73
N GLY A 23 25.77 -35.32 42.25
CA GLY A 23 26.22 -35.15 43.63
C GLY A 23 27.71 -34.77 43.64
N GLY A 24 28.12 -33.75 44.35
CA GLY A 24 29.55 -33.44 44.59
C GLY A 24 29.77 -32.10 45.27
N ASN A 25 29.78 -32.12 46.60
CA ASN A 25 30.09 -31.03 47.50
C ASN A 25 31.59 -30.99 47.79
N SER A 26 32.27 -29.85 47.78
CA SER A 26 33.52 -29.63 48.48
C SER A 26 33.69 -28.19 48.93
N LYS A 27 33.76 -28.02 50.23
CA LYS A 27 34.20 -26.81 50.94
C LYS A 27 35.72 -26.65 50.80
N ASN A 28 36.26 -25.46 50.68
CA ASN A 28 37.34 -25.06 51.58
C ASN A 28 37.49 -23.53 51.72
N THR A 29 37.83 -23.18 52.91
CA THR A 29 38.01 -21.94 53.59
C THR A 29 39.30 -21.23 53.19
N GLY A 30 39.31 -19.86 53.30
CA GLY A 30 40.53 -19.06 53.27
C GLY A 30 40.24 -17.55 53.28
N SER A 31 40.31 -16.97 54.45
CA SER A 31 40.19 -15.53 54.78
C SER A 31 41.35 -14.71 54.24
N SER A 32 41.10 -13.48 53.76
CA SER A 32 41.84 -12.25 54.17
C SER A 32 41.21 -11.01 53.54
N ALA A 33 40.88 -10.07 54.36
CA ALA A 33 40.39 -8.74 54.06
C ALA A 33 41.52 -7.83 53.55
N VAL A 34 41.22 -7.01 52.53
CA VAL A 34 41.83 -5.66 52.39
C VAL A 34 40.77 -4.72 51.78
N ASN A 35 40.54 -3.61 52.44
CA ASN A 35 39.74 -2.48 52.00
C ASN A 35 40.31 -1.84 50.76
N ALA A 36 39.45 -1.52 49.76
CA ALA A 36 39.67 -0.39 48.89
C ALA A 36 38.36 0.13 48.30
N ALA A 37 38.16 1.37 48.49
CA ALA A 37 37.17 2.34 48.02
C ALA A 37 36.30 2.01 46.82
N THR A 38 34.99 2.20 46.99
CA THR A 38 33.97 2.39 45.97
C THR A 38 34.17 3.71 45.21
N PRO A 39 34.03 3.72 43.89
CA PRO A 39 33.40 4.83 43.24
C PRO A 39 32.01 4.40 42.79
N ALA A 40 31.00 5.05 43.37
CA ALA A 40 29.65 5.06 42.89
C ALA A 40 29.63 5.67 41.49
N GLY A 41 29.65 4.81 40.47
CA GLY A 41 29.28 5.16 39.13
C GLY A 41 27.79 4.86 38.94
N ALA A 42 26.94 5.82 39.25
CA ALA A 42 25.55 5.80 38.82
C ALA A 42 25.54 5.91 37.31
N GLY A 43 25.48 4.76 36.65
CA GLY A 43 25.09 4.68 35.25
C GLY A 43 23.62 5.09 35.17
N SER A 44 23.36 6.37 34.98
CA SER A 44 22.07 6.83 34.45
C SER A 44 21.91 6.21 33.09
N SER A 45 21.16 5.13 33.03
CA SER A 45 20.47 4.74 31.78
C SER A 45 19.56 5.92 31.45
N ALA A 46 20.03 6.80 30.57
CA ALA A 46 19.18 7.80 29.95
C ALA A 46 18.12 7.02 29.19
N SER A 47 16.97 6.82 29.81
CA SER A 47 15.73 6.47 29.13
C SER A 47 15.48 7.63 28.19
N SER A 48 15.85 7.50 26.90
CA SER A 48 15.47 8.45 25.89
C SER A 48 13.96 8.34 25.73
N SER A 49 13.23 9.21 26.47
CA SER A 49 11.78 9.30 26.30
C SER A 49 11.50 9.66 24.83
N THR A 50 10.65 8.88 24.17
CA THR A 50 10.14 9.21 22.85
C THR A 50 9.57 10.63 22.87
N PRO A 51 9.95 11.53 21.94
CA PRO A 51 9.35 12.85 21.86
C PRO A 51 7.82 12.76 21.75
N GLU A 52 7.08 13.63 22.41
CA GLU A 52 5.62 13.59 22.45
C GLU A 52 4.98 13.51 21.06
N ALA A 53 5.58 14.16 20.07
CA ALA A 53 5.11 14.16 18.69
C ALA A 53 5.13 12.74 18.07
N PHE A 54 5.98 11.84 18.53
CA PHE A 54 6.09 10.46 18.04
C PHE A 54 5.44 9.43 18.98
N ASP A 55 5.01 9.83 20.19
CA ASP A 55 4.37 8.91 21.12
C ASP A 55 2.92 8.66 20.71
N LEU A 56 2.65 7.45 20.21
CA LEU A 56 1.33 6.97 19.82
C LEU A 56 0.68 6.09 20.88
N ALA A 57 1.42 5.71 21.94
CA ALA A 57 0.89 4.87 22.99
C ALA A 57 -0.27 5.56 23.73
N GLY A 58 -1.34 4.81 23.93
CA GLY A 58 -2.54 5.32 24.61
C GLY A 58 -3.44 6.25 23.78
N VAL A 59 -2.97 6.75 22.62
CA VAL A 59 -3.80 7.57 21.71
C VAL A 59 -4.17 6.84 20.43
N CYS A 60 -3.33 5.92 19.97
CA CYS A 60 -3.61 5.03 18.83
C CYS A 60 -3.93 3.62 19.33
N PRO A 61 -4.55 2.76 18.47
CA PRO A 61 -4.60 1.33 18.70
C PRO A 61 -3.21 0.75 18.93
N ALA A 62 -3.06 -0.25 19.79
CA ALA A 62 -1.78 -0.91 20.05
C ALA A 62 -1.14 -1.52 18.78
N THR A 63 -1.94 -1.79 17.76
CA THR A 63 -1.51 -2.11 16.40
C THR A 63 -2.29 -1.22 15.44
N VAL A 64 -1.58 -0.40 14.68
CA VAL A 64 -2.14 0.32 13.52
C VAL A 64 -2.08 -0.64 12.34
N THR A 65 -3.24 -1.07 11.86
CA THR A 65 -3.33 -1.96 10.70
C THR A 65 -3.62 -1.15 9.45
N LEU A 66 -2.70 -1.24 8.49
CA LEU A 66 -2.79 -0.62 7.17
C LEU A 66 -3.12 -1.68 6.11
N GLN A 67 -4.27 -1.56 5.46
CA GLN A 67 -4.66 -2.39 4.32
C GLN A 67 -4.27 -1.69 3.03
N LEU A 68 -3.37 -2.28 2.25
CA LEU A 68 -3.02 -1.80 0.91
C LEU A 68 -4.11 -2.17 -0.10
N ASP A 69 -4.17 -1.45 -1.20
CA ASP A 69 -5.06 -1.74 -2.34
C ASP A 69 -4.46 -2.80 -3.27
N TRP A 70 -3.13 -2.88 -3.35
CA TRP A 70 -2.42 -3.76 -4.26
C TRP A 70 -1.26 -4.50 -3.60
N GLN A 71 -0.33 -4.97 -4.41
CA GLN A 71 0.88 -5.73 -4.06
C GLN A 71 1.96 -4.79 -3.47
N PRO A 72 3.02 -5.36 -2.84
CA PRO A 72 4.13 -4.55 -2.36
C PRO A 72 4.83 -3.82 -3.53
N GLU A 73 4.92 -2.49 -3.43
CA GLU A 73 5.63 -1.65 -4.41
C GLU A 73 6.10 -0.30 -3.81
N ALA A 74 7.03 0.36 -4.48
CA ALA A 74 7.67 1.57 -3.98
C ALA A 74 6.79 2.82 -4.04
N SER A 75 5.68 2.81 -4.77
CA SER A 75 4.75 3.95 -4.86
C SER A 75 4.24 4.43 -3.50
N TYR A 76 4.18 3.55 -2.52
CA TYR A 76 3.86 3.85 -1.12
C TYR A 76 4.96 3.40 -0.14
N GLY A 77 6.22 3.51 -0.58
CA GLY A 77 7.39 3.06 0.17
C GLY A 77 7.59 3.77 1.52
N GLY A 78 7.09 4.99 1.67
CA GLY A 78 7.11 5.71 2.93
C GLY A 78 6.46 4.91 4.07
N TRP A 79 5.35 4.24 3.82
CA TRP A 79 4.67 3.44 4.85
C TRP A 79 5.43 2.18 5.22
N TRP A 80 6.09 1.53 4.24
CA TRP A 80 6.98 0.39 4.51
C TRP A 80 8.20 0.81 5.33
N SER A 81 8.69 2.03 5.15
CA SER A 81 9.82 2.58 5.90
C SER A 81 9.52 2.81 7.40
N LEU A 82 8.24 2.87 7.78
CA LEU A 82 7.82 2.98 9.18
C LEU A 82 7.93 1.67 9.98
N LEU A 83 8.15 0.52 9.32
CA LEU A 83 8.39 -0.74 10.03
C LEU A 83 9.78 -0.71 10.70
N GLY A 84 9.82 -0.81 12.01
CA GLY A 84 11.04 -0.92 12.81
C GLY A 84 11.72 -2.29 12.68
N ASP A 85 12.90 -2.44 13.28
CA ASP A 85 13.60 -3.72 13.31
C ASP A 85 12.82 -4.74 14.14
N GLY A 86 12.99 -6.03 13.79
CA GLY A 86 12.25 -7.12 14.43
C GLY A 86 10.86 -7.37 13.84
N TYR A 87 10.52 -6.73 12.70
CA TYR A 87 9.29 -7.08 11.98
C TYR A 87 9.27 -8.55 11.55
N THR A 88 8.07 -9.11 11.43
CA THR A 88 7.84 -10.51 11.05
C THR A 88 6.79 -10.62 9.96
N PHE A 89 6.99 -11.57 9.03
CA PHE A 89 6.05 -11.86 7.96
C PHE A 89 5.14 -13.02 8.33
N ASP A 90 3.84 -12.83 8.17
CA ASP A 90 2.87 -13.91 8.04
C ASP A 90 2.63 -14.16 6.54
N THR A 91 3.37 -15.11 5.99
CA THR A 91 3.31 -15.41 4.54
C THR A 91 1.99 -16.08 4.14
N LYS A 92 1.26 -16.67 5.07
CA LYS A 92 -0.06 -17.25 4.82
C LYS A 92 -1.13 -16.18 4.68
N LEU A 93 -1.13 -15.21 5.59
CA LEU A 93 -2.08 -14.09 5.60
C LEU A 93 -1.59 -12.88 4.79
N LYS A 94 -0.41 -12.98 4.15
CA LYS A 94 0.16 -11.92 3.29
C LYS A 94 0.25 -10.57 3.99
N ARG A 95 0.84 -10.57 5.18
CA ARG A 95 1.03 -9.38 6.00
C ARG A 95 2.39 -9.38 6.69
N VAL A 96 2.84 -8.21 7.07
CA VAL A 96 4.03 -7.98 7.88
C VAL A 96 3.67 -7.12 9.07
N LYS A 97 4.24 -7.42 10.24
CA LYS A 97 4.00 -6.68 11.48
C LYS A 97 5.30 -6.46 12.23
N GLY A 98 5.46 -5.28 12.79
CA GLY A 98 6.59 -4.91 13.64
C GLY A 98 6.36 -3.58 14.35
N PRO A 99 7.32 -3.10 15.16
CA PRO A 99 7.23 -1.79 15.78
C PRO A 99 7.02 -0.69 14.74
N LEU A 100 6.14 0.29 15.01
CA LEU A 100 6.06 1.51 14.23
C LEU A 100 7.16 2.45 14.71
N VAL A 101 8.08 2.78 13.80
CA VAL A 101 9.23 3.65 14.08
C VAL A 101 9.17 4.90 13.22
N ALA A 102 9.23 6.08 13.83
CA ALA A 102 9.21 7.37 13.18
C ALA A 102 10.51 8.11 13.46
N GLN A 103 11.29 8.45 12.42
CA GLN A 103 12.57 9.17 12.53
C GLN A 103 13.53 8.54 13.57
N GLY A 104 13.56 7.20 13.64
CA GLY A 104 14.40 6.46 14.58
C GLY A 104 13.82 6.29 15.98
N HIS A 105 12.64 6.81 16.29
CA HIS A 105 11.95 6.66 17.57
C HIS A 105 10.87 5.59 17.48
N ASP A 106 10.87 4.64 18.42
CA ASP A 106 9.76 3.72 18.63
C ASP A 106 8.55 4.51 19.15
N THR A 107 7.42 4.38 18.46
CA THR A 107 6.20 5.13 18.78
C THR A 107 5.34 4.49 19.88
N GLY A 108 5.74 3.33 20.40
CA GLY A 108 5.01 2.59 21.41
C GLY A 108 3.79 1.80 20.88
N VAL A 109 3.63 1.71 19.53
CA VAL A 109 2.61 0.88 18.89
C VAL A 109 3.22 0.08 17.74
N ASP A 110 2.54 -1.00 17.33
CA ASP A 110 2.93 -1.78 16.17
C ASP A 110 2.28 -1.23 14.88
N LEU A 111 2.97 -1.44 13.76
CA LEU A 111 2.43 -1.32 12.41
C LEU A 111 2.23 -2.71 11.81
N GLU A 112 1.02 -3.00 11.31
CA GLU A 112 0.75 -4.16 10.49
C GLU A 112 0.38 -3.71 9.07
N ILE A 113 1.12 -4.13 8.05
CA ILE A 113 0.82 -3.87 6.64
C ILE A 113 0.30 -5.16 6.01
N ARG A 114 -0.89 -5.10 5.43
CA ARG A 114 -1.56 -6.18 4.70
C ARG A 114 -1.61 -5.83 3.22
N ILE A 115 -1.26 -6.78 2.35
CA ILE A 115 -1.37 -6.53 0.90
C ILE A 115 -2.82 -6.59 0.43
N GLY A 116 -3.11 -5.83 -0.61
CA GLY A 116 -4.35 -5.85 -1.36
C GLY A 116 -4.34 -6.85 -2.52
N GLY A 117 -5.11 -6.54 -3.57
CA GLY A 117 -5.24 -7.40 -4.73
C GLY A 117 -5.61 -8.84 -4.34
N PRO A 118 -4.77 -9.84 -4.68
CA PRO A 118 -5.04 -11.23 -4.33
C PRO A 118 -5.07 -11.49 -2.82
N GLY A 119 -4.47 -10.63 -1.98
CA GLY A 119 -4.50 -10.76 -0.51
C GLY A 119 -5.89 -10.57 0.09
N ILE A 120 -6.74 -9.85 -0.59
CA ILE A 120 -8.15 -9.58 -0.20
C ILE A 120 -9.16 -10.07 -1.23
N GLY A 121 -8.74 -10.97 -2.16
CA GLY A 121 -9.62 -11.52 -3.19
C GLY A 121 -10.10 -10.47 -4.20
N PHE A 122 -9.31 -9.46 -4.49
CA PHE A 122 -9.59 -8.34 -5.40
C PHE A 122 -10.82 -7.50 -5.04
N GLN A 123 -11.36 -7.63 -3.82
CA GLN A 123 -12.42 -6.73 -3.39
C GLN A 123 -11.88 -5.31 -3.15
N PRO A 124 -12.72 -4.26 -3.26
CA PRO A 124 -12.35 -2.90 -2.87
C PRO A 124 -11.91 -2.82 -1.40
N VAL A 125 -10.96 -1.95 -1.10
CA VAL A 125 -10.43 -1.78 0.27
C VAL A 125 -11.48 -1.27 1.23
N SER A 126 -12.39 -0.39 0.78
CA SER A 126 -13.55 0.04 1.54
C SER A 126 -14.40 -1.15 2.02
N SER A 127 -14.66 -2.12 1.16
CA SER A 127 -15.40 -3.34 1.52
C SER A 127 -14.62 -4.22 2.51
N ALA A 128 -13.31 -4.36 2.34
CA ALA A 128 -12.45 -5.07 3.28
C ALA A 128 -12.49 -4.42 4.67
N MET A 129 -12.41 -3.08 4.74
CA MET A 129 -12.46 -2.34 6.00
C MET A 129 -13.80 -2.47 6.73
N TYR A 130 -14.91 -2.52 5.99
CA TYR A 130 -16.24 -2.73 6.59
C TYR A 130 -16.49 -4.18 6.99
N SER A 131 -15.76 -5.13 6.43
CA SER A 131 -15.82 -6.55 6.79
C SER A 131 -14.88 -6.92 7.95
N ASP A 132 -13.78 -6.18 8.12
CA ASP A 132 -12.77 -6.40 9.17
C ASP A 132 -12.49 -5.11 9.92
N SER A 133 -13.06 -4.98 11.13
CA SER A 133 -12.90 -3.81 11.99
C SER A 133 -11.48 -3.65 12.56
N SER A 134 -10.61 -4.65 12.45
CA SER A 134 -9.21 -4.55 12.87
C SER A 134 -8.37 -3.66 11.93
N ILE A 135 -8.82 -3.42 10.71
CA ILE A 135 -8.17 -2.51 9.79
C ILE A 135 -8.42 -1.07 10.27
N THR A 136 -7.34 -0.37 10.60
CA THR A 136 -7.39 1.01 11.09
C THR A 136 -7.43 2.00 9.93
N ILE A 137 -6.56 1.81 8.94
CA ILE A 137 -6.39 2.65 7.76
C ILE A 137 -6.39 1.76 6.52
N GLY A 138 -7.03 2.20 5.45
CA GLY A 138 -6.98 1.53 4.14
C GLY A 138 -6.47 2.47 3.06
N GLN A 139 -5.86 1.92 2.03
CA GLN A 139 -5.61 2.64 0.79
C GLN A 139 -6.90 2.67 -0.03
N VAL A 140 -7.53 3.84 -0.10
CA VAL A 140 -8.79 4.05 -0.82
C VAL A 140 -8.61 5.24 -1.76
N ALA A 141 -8.88 5.04 -3.04
CA ALA A 141 -8.90 6.15 -3.98
C ALA A 141 -10.13 7.05 -3.74
N THR A 142 -10.03 8.34 -4.08
CA THR A 142 -11.15 9.27 -3.86
C THR A 142 -12.39 8.90 -4.68
N ASP A 143 -12.24 8.34 -5.86
CA ASP A 143 -13.35 7.81 -6.68
C ASP A 143 -13.99 6.55 -6.06
N GLU A 144 -13.21 5.66 -5.44
CA GLU A 144 -13.73 4.55 -4.64
C GLU A 144 -14.54 5.08 -3.44
N ALA A 145 -14.00 6.07 -2.70
CA ALA A 145 -14.70 6.69 -1.59
C ALA A 145 -16.04 7.31 -2.02
N ILE A 146 -16.09 7.92 -3.22
CA ILE A 146 -17.32 8.45 -3.82
C ILE A 146 -18.31 7.31 -4.10
N GLN A 147 -17.90 6.25 -4.78
CA GLN A 147 -18.78 5.13 -5.15
C GLN A 147 -19.41 4.48 -3.92
N PHE A 148 -18.63 4.25 -2.87
CA PHE A 148 -19.11 3.55 -1.68
C PHE A 148 -19.73 4.48 -0.63
N SER A 149 -19.77 5.80 -0.86
CA SER A 149 -20.21 6.82 0.11
C SER A 149 -21.61 6.58 0.71
N ALA A 150 -22.52 5.95 -0.02
CA ALA A 150 -23.87 5.67 0.46
C ALA A 150 -23.95 4.46 1.41
N LYS A 151 -23.05 3.48 1.30
CA LYS A 151 -23.16 2.19 2.01
C LYS A 151 -21.97 1.91 2.93
N GLN A 152 -20.79 2.33 2.53
CA GLN A 152 -19.49 2.10 3.19
C GLN A 152 -18.68 3.40 3.16
N PRO A 153 -19.17 4.49 3.81
CA PRO A 153 -18.56 5.80 3.71
C PRO A 153 -17.13 5.81 4.25
N MET A 154 -16.21 6.25 3.41
CA MET A 154 -14.79 6.41 3.72
C MET A 154 -14.39 7.87 3.61
N THR A 155 -13.52 8.33 4.53
CA THR A 155 -12.93 9.65 4.47
C THR A 155 -11.42 9.51 4.28
N THR A 156 -10.89 10.01 3.16
CA THR A 156 -9.46 10.04 2.90
C THR A 156 -8.79 11.15 3.72
N ILE A 157 -7.62 10.86 4.29
CA ILE A 157 -6.94 11.71 5.31
C ILE A 157 -5.50 12.08 4.93
N LEU A 158 -4.93 11.45 3.90
CA LEU A 158 -3.58 11.71 3.40
C LEU A 158 -3.45 11.14 1.98
N ALA A 159 -2.97 11.93 1.02
CA ALA A 159 -2.63 11.50 -0.33
C ALA A 159 -1.11 11.30 -0.47
N PRO A 160 -0.58 10.06 -0.46
CA PRO A 160 0.87 9.85 -0.56
C PRO A 160 1.44 10.28 -1.92
N MET A 161 0.59 10.37 -2.93
CA MET A 161 0.91 10.84 -4.27
C MET A 161 -0.03 11.96 -4.68
N ASP A 162 0.54 13.06 -5.21
CA ASP A 162 -0.25 14.16 -5.77
C ASP A 162 -0.82 13.78 -7.14
N ILE A 163 -0.02 13.17 -8.00
CA ILE A 163 -0.44 12.71 -9.33
C ILE A 163 -0.59 11.19 -9.33
N SER A 164 -1.71 10.71 -9.85
CA SER A 164 -1.96 9.27 -10.00
C SER A 164 -1.00 8.64 -11.01
N PRO A 165 -0.20 7.63 -10.63
CA PRO A 165 0.65 6.89 -11.56
C PRO A 165 -0.10 5.89 -12.41
N LEU A 166 -1.42 5.67 -12.16
CA LEU A 166 -2.22 4.68 -12.86
C LEU A 166 -2.48 5.11 -14.30
N GLY A 167 -2.31 4.18 -15.22
CA GLY A 167 -2.49 4.46 -16.65
C GLY A 167 -2.49 3.19 -17.48
N LEU A 168 -2.20 3.35 -18.77
CA LEU A 168 -2.09 2.24 -19.73
C LEU A 168 -0.68 2.18 -20.31
N MET A 169 -0.12 0.98 -20.38
CA MET A 169 1.08 0.68 -21.18
C MET A 169 0.73 -0.11 -22.43
N TRP A 170 1.50 0.05 -23.51
CA TRP A 170 1.34 -0.67 -24.77
C TRP A 170 2.65 -0.89 -25.50
N ASP A 171 2.65 -1.84 -26.45
CA ASP A 171 3.82 -2.13 -27.29
C ASP A 171 3.95 -1.10 -28.43
N PRO A 172 4.99 -0.24 -28.44
CA PRO A 172 5.20 0.70 -29.53
C PRO A 172 5.59 0.04 -30.85
N ALA A 173 6.08 -1.20 -30.84
CA ALA A 173 6.39 -1.92 -32.06
C ALA A 173 5.12 -2.40 -32.77
N THR A 174 4.09 -2.81 -32.02
CA THR A 174 2.79 -3.19 -32.56
C THR A 174 1.95 -1.97 -32.94
N TYR A 175 2.05 -0.89 -32.16
CA TYR A 175 1.26 0.34 -32.35
C TYR A 175 2.18 1.57 -32.52
N PRO A 176 2.96 1.66 -33.63
CA PRO A 176 3.96 2.72 -33.78
C PRO A 176 3.36 4.14 -33.88
N ASN A 177 2.12 4.25 -34.34
CA ASN A 177 1.40 5.52 -34.50
C ASN A 177 0.60 5.93 -33.25
N VAL A 178 0.50 5.07 -32.23
CA VAL A 178 -0.18 5.37 -30.98
C VAL A 178 0.75 6.15 -30.07
N GLN A 179 0.33 7.36 -29.70
CA GLN A 179 1.06 8.23 -28.80
C GLN A 179 0.33 8.47 -27.48
N SER A 180 -0.98 8.17 -27.43
CA SER A 180 -1.86 8.46 -26.30
C SER A 180 -2.94 7.39 -26.09
N ILE A 181 -3.58 7.41 -24.93
CA ILE A 181 -4.78 6.61 -24.63
C ILE A 181 -5.90 6.93 -25.63
N ALA A 182 -6.01 8.18 -26.05
CA ALA A 182 -6.98 8.56 -27.07
C ALA A 182 -6.71 7.90 -28.44
N ASP A 183 -5.45 7.65 -28.77
CA ASP A 183 -5.10 6.90 -29.98
C ASP A 183 -5.32 5.40 -29.81
N LEU A 184 -5.10 4.84 -28.59
CA LEU A 184 -5.50 3.45 -28.29
C LEU A 184 -6.99 3.23 -28.54
N GLY A 185 -7.84 4.17 -28.15
CA GLY A 185 -9.28 4.11 -28.41
C GLY A 185 -9.67 4.07 -29.88
N LYS A 186 -8.81 4.58 -30.78
CA LYS A 186 -9.02 4.51 -32.26
C LYS A 186 -8.46 3.22 -32.87
N SER A 187 -7.60 2.50 -32.14
CA SER A 187 -6.95 1.26 -32.56
C SER A 187 -7.84 0.03 -32.33
N ASP A 188 -7.30 -1.15 -32.64
CA ASP A 188 -7.89 -2.46 -32.32
C ASP A 188 -7.33 -3.08 -31.02
N ALA A 189 -6.52 -2.34 -30.26
CA ALA A 189 -5.92 -2.80 -29.01
C ALA A 189 -6.98 -3.22 -28.00
N LYS A 190 -6.80 -4.39 -27.39
CA LYS A 190 -7.55 -4.77 -26.18
C LYS A 190 -7.01 -4.00 -24.98
N ILE A 191 -7.89 -3.59 -24.09
CA ILE A 191 -7.57 -2.88 -22.87
C ILE A 191 -7.71 -3.86 -21.70
N LEU A 192 -6.59 -4.38 -21.21
CA LEU A 192 -6.53 -5.29 -20.06
C LEU A 192 -6.51 -4.48 -18.76
N TYR A 193 -7.51 -4.67 -17.90
CA TYR A 193 -7.62 -3.99 -16.62
C TYR A 193 -8.21 -4.92 -15.56
N ASN A 194 -8.08 -4.56 -14.29
CA ASN A 194 -8.69 -5.32 -13.19
C ASN A 194 -10.07 -4.74 -12.86
N GLU A 195 -11.13 -5.36 -13.33
CA GLU A 195 -12.50 -4.92 -13.08
C GLU A 195 -12.91 -5.10 -11.62
N ALA A 196 -12.44 -6.16 -10.97
CA ALA A 196 -12.81 -6.48 -9.58
C ALA A 196 -12.23 -5.47 -8.58
N ALA A 197 -11.03 -4.92 -8.86
CA ALA A 197 -10.41 -3.89 -8.02
C ALA A 197 -10.96 -2.47 -8.27
N GLY A 198 -11.75 -2.28 -9.32
CA GLY A 198 -12.39 -1.02 -9.69
C GLY A 198 -12.12 -0.62 -11.13
N SER A 199 -13.17 -0.24 -11.84
CA SER A 199 -13.13 0.12 -13.25
C SER A 199 -13.21 1.63 -13.51
N TYR A 200 -13.17 2.45 -12.46
CA TYR A 200 -13.50 3.89 -12.51
C TYR A 200 -12.84 4.68 -13.65
N PRO A 201 -11.51 4.59 -13.89
CA PRO A 201 -10.88 5.33 -15.00
C PRO A 201 -11.34 4.79 -16.36
N ILE A 202 -11.60 3.48 -16.47
CA ILE A 202 -12.07 2.84 -17.70
C ILE A 202 -13.51 3.26 -18.00
N ASP A 203 -14.36 3.32 -16.98
CA ASP A 203 -15.74 3.76 -17.08
C ASP A 203 -15.81 5.24 -17.50
N TYR A 204 -14.95 6.08 -16.89
CA TYR A 204 -14.80 7.48 -17.31
C TYR A 204 -14.41 7.60 -18.78
N LEU A 205 -13.31 6.96 -19.19
CA LEU A 205 -12.81 7.04 -20.56
C LEU A 205 -13.79 6.47 -21.60
N THR A 206 -14.56 5.47 -21.21
CA THR A 206 -15.62 4.91 -22.04
C THR A 206 -16.83 5.86 -22.09
N GLY A 207 -17.19 6.45 -20.95
CA GLY A 207 -18.30 7.40 -20.84
C GLY A 207 -18.10 8.66 -21.68
N ILE A 208 -16.87 9.16 -21.78
CA ILE A 208 -16.52 10.31 -22.63
C ILE A 208 -16.15 9.91 -24.08
N GLY A 209 -16.25 8.62 -24.43
CA GLY A 209 -16.02 8.11 -25.80
C GLY A 209 -14.55 8.01 -26.22
N VAL A 210 -13.60 8.09 -25.29
CA VAL A 210 -12.16 7.89 -25.56
C VAL A 210 -11.86 6.42 -25.81
N LEU A 211 -12.38 5.51 -24.97
CA LEU A 211 -12.29 4.07 -25.16
C LEU A 211 -13.64 3.49 -25.64
N LYS A 212 -13.60 2.32 -26.28
CA LYS A 212 -14.79 1.60 -26.73
C LYS A 212 -15.05 0.39 -25.82
N LYS A 213 -16.30 0.14 -25.47
CA LYS A 213 -16.69 -1.07 -24.69
C LYS A 213 -16.20 -2.38 -25.33
N SER A 214 -16.13 -2.44 -26.68
CA SER A 214 -15.65 -3.62 -27.40
C SER A 214 -14.16 -3.91 -27.24
N GLN A 215 -13.37 -2.95 -26.77
CA GLN A 215 -11.95 -3.11 -26.50
C GLN A 215 -11.67 -3.67 -25.09
N LEU A 216 -12.63 -3.57 -24.16
CA LEU A 216 -12.42 -3.82 -22.75
C LEU A 216 -12.29 -5.31 -22.42
N ASP A 217 -11.34 -5.64 -21.55
CA ASP A 217 -11.14 -6.96 -20.97
C ASP A 217 -10.75 -6.79 -19.48
N GLY A 218 -11.73 -6.99 -18.59
CA GLY A 218 -11.62 -6.78 -17.13
C GLY A 218 -10.92 -7.92 -16.37
N SER A 219 -10.33 -8.88 -17.08
CA SER A 219 -9.80 -10.12 -16.50
C SER A 219 -8.36 -10.01 -15.96
N TYR A 220 -7.73 -8.85 -15.99
CA TYR A 220 -6.36 -8.69 -15.49
C TYR A 220 -6.25 -8.96 -13.98
N ASP A 221 -5.40 -9.90 -13.62
CA ASP A 221 -5.19 -10.40 -12.25
C ASP A 221 -3.82 -10.03 -11.64
N GLY A 222 -3.06 -9.13 -12.31
CA GLY A 222 -1.69 -8.77 -11.91
C GLY A 222 -0.62 -9.69 -12.50
N SER A 223 -0.99 -10.83 -13.13
CA SER A 223 -0.04 -11.72 -13.80
C SER A 223 0.29 -11.21 -15.21
N PRO A 224 1.50 -11.51 -15.73
CA PRO A 224 1.86 -11.09 -17.09
C PRO A 224 1.22 -11.93 -18.19
N ALA A 225 0.52 -13.01 -17.86
CA ALA A 225 0.12 -14.03 -18.81
C ALA A 225 -0.75 -13.49 -19.95
N ALA A 226 -1.79 -12.72 -19.63
CA ALA A 226 -2.73 -12.19 -20.63
C ALA A 226 -2.05 -11.21 -21.59
N PHE A 227 -1.24 -10.28 -21.08
CA PHE A 227 -0.53 -9.30 -21.91
C PHE A 227 0.51 -9.96 -22.82
N VAL A 228 1.28 -10.90 -22.28
CA VAL A 228 2.28 -11.67 -23.04
C VAL A 228 1.58 -12.49 -24.15
N ALA A 229 0.48 -13.18 -23.82
CA ALA A 229 -0.29 -13.96 -24.78
C ALA A 229 -0.92 -13.09 -25.90
N ALA A 230 -1.25 -11.85 -25.62
CA ALA A 230 -1.76 -10.90 -26.63
C ALA A 230 -0.69 -10.50 -27.66
N GLY A 231 0.61 -10.77 -27.39
CA GLY A 231 1.69 -10.56 -28.36
C GLY A 231 1.84 -9.11 -28.84
N GLY A 232 1.53 -8.13 -27.98
CA GLY A 232 1.57 -6.71 -28.29
C GLY A 232 0.22 -6.11 -28.75
N LYS A 233 -0.82 -6.93 -28.94
CA LYS A 233 -2.16 -6.46 -29.38
C LYS A 233 -3.06 -6.03 -28.24
N ALA A 234 -2.48 -5.69 -27.10
CA ALA A 234 -3.21 -5.18 -25.95
C ALA A 234 -2.48 -3.97 -25.34
N ALA A 235 -3.25 -3.11 -24.66
CA ALA A 235 -2.73 -2.19 -23.68
C ALA A 235 -3.09 -2.73 -22.29
N LEU A 236 -2.23 -2.49 -21.30
CA LEU A 236 -2.34 -3.03 -19.95
C LEU A 236 -2.41 -1.91 -18.93
N GLN A 237 -3.39 -1.98 -18.04
CA GLN A 237 -3.46 -1.12 -16.87
C GLN A 237 -2.31 -1.42 -15.89
N GLY A 238 -1.70 -0.38 -15.35
CA GLY A 238 -0.63 -0.49 -14.38
C GLY A 238 -0.14 0.87 -13.91
N PHE A 239 0.92 0.86 -13.11
CA PHE A 239 1.56 2.08 -12.61
C PHE A 239 2.78 2.45 -13.46
N ALA A 240 2.93 3.74 -13.76
CA ALA A 240 4.05 4.28 -14.52
C ALA A 240 5.43 3.87 -13.95
N GLY A 241 5.53 3.70 -12.64
CA GLY A 241 6.74 3.29 -11.93
C GLY A 241 6.91 1.77 -11.76
N SER A 242 5.98 0.95 -12.24
CA SER A 242 6.02 -0.50 -12.00
C SER A 242 6.00 -1.30 -13.29
N GLU A 243 4.87 -1.37 -13.99
CA GLU A 243 4.69 -2.25 -15.15
C GLU A 243 5.70 -2.03 -16.27
N PRO A 244 6.05 -0.80 -16.70
CA PRO A 244 7.01 -0.64 -17.79
C PRO A 244 8.36 -1.31 -17.50
N TYR A 245 8.93 -1.10 -16.32
CA TYR A 245 10.18 -1.75 -15.93
C TYR A 245 10.02 -3.26 -15.79
N ARG A 246 8.98 -3.70 -15.08
CA ARG A 246 8.72 -5.11 -14.81
C ARG A 246 8.62 -5.92 -16.10
N TYR A 247 7.88 -5.41 -17.09
CA TYR A 247 7.72 -6.11 -18.36
C TYR A 247 9.00 -6.08 -19.21
N GLU A 248 9.75 -5.00 -19.19
CA GLU A 248 11.01 -4.92 -19.92
C GLU A 248 12.11 -5.81 -19.33
N HIS A 249 12.22 -5.88 -17.99
CA HIS A 249 13.38 -6.49 -17.32
C HIS A 249 13.06 -7.79 -16.59
N ASP A 250 11.92 -7.90 -15.92
CA ASP A 250 11.60 -9.01 -15.02
C ASP A 250 10.72 -10.07 -15.71
N VAL A 251 9.85 -9.70 -16.65
CA VAL A 251 9.01 -10.62 -17.44
C VAL A 251 9.77 -11.10 -18.68
N LYS A 252 10.59 -12.15 -18.54
CA LYS A 252 11.45 -12.67 -19.62
C LYS A 252 10.69 -13.05 -20.90
N ALA A 253 9.43 -13.43 -20.80
CA ALA A 253 8.59 -13.76 -21.94
C ALA A 253 8.16 -12.51 -22.76
N TRP A 254 8.36 -11.32 -22.23
CA TRP A 254 8.13 -10.05 -22.92
C TRP A 254 9.48 -9.38 -23.29
N GLY A 255 10.23 -8.87 -22.34
CA GLY A 255 11.62 -8.39 -22.50
C GLY A 255 11.79 -7.21 -23.45
N LYS A 256 10.78 -6.34 -23.59
CA LYS A 256 10.79 -5.20 -24.51
C LYS A 256 10.29 -3.94 -23.80
N PRO A 257 10.77 -2.74 -24.22
CA PRO A 257 10.23 -1.49 -23.73
C PRO A 257 8.77 -1.30 -24.14
N SER A 258 8.02 -0.57 -23.34
CA SER A 258 6.65 -0.16 -23.59
C SER A 258 6.51 1.36 -23.56
N LYS A 259 5.47 1.89 -24.20
CA LYS A 259 4.97 3.24 -23.97
C LYS A 259 3.95 3.23 -22.84
N PHE A 260 3.80 4.38 -22.20
CA PHE A 260 2.89 4.57 -21.07
C PHE A 260 2.29 5.97 -21.09
N GLU A 261 1.00 6.08 -20.75
CA GLU A 261 0.33 7.34 -20.45
C GLU A 261 -0.54 7.16 -19.21
N THR A 262 -0.55 8.16 -18.32
CA THR A 262 -1.37 8.12 -17.10
C THR A 262 -2.82 8.47 -17.43
N TYR A 263 -3.77 7.97 -16.64
CA TYR A 263 -5.15 8.45 -16.72
C TYR A 263 -5.27 9.92 -16.28
N TYR A 264 -4.35 10.37 -15.43
CA TYR A 264 -4.28 11.77 -15.00
C TYR A 264 -4.15 12.73 -16.19
N ASP A 265 -3.34 12.38 -17.18
CA ASP A 265 -3.10 13.17 -18.40
C ASP A 265 -4.35 13.24 -19.30
N THR A 266 -5.27 12.30 -19.15
CA THR A 266 -6.58 12.33 -19.87
C THR A 266 -7.61 13.24 -19.20
N GLY A 267 -7.30 13.83 -18.04
CA GLY A 267 -8.19 14.65 -17.24
C GLY A 267 -8.93 13.91 -16.14
N TYR A 268 -8.70 12.61 -15.97
CA TYR A 268 -9.21 11.82 -14.85
C TYR A 268 -8.25 11.87 -13.68
N GLN A 269 -8.57 12.66 -12.67
CA GLN A 269 -7.62 13.12 -11.68
C GLN A 269 -7.98 12.78 -10.21
N PRO A 270 -8.42 11.55 -9.86
CA PRO A 270 -8.59 11.17 -8.46
C PRO A 270 -7.24 11.15 -7.73
N TYR A 271 -7.27 11.24 -6.40
CA TYR A 271 -6.16 10.82 -5.56
C TYR A 271 -6.25 9.32 -5.38
N ILE A 272 -5.20 8.60 -5.81
CA ILE A 272 -5.15 7.14 -5.72
C ILE A 272 -4.35 6.71 -4.48
N ALA A 273 -4.63 5.51 -3.98
CA ALA A 273 -3.94 4.93 -2.82
C ALA A 273 -3.88 5.87 -1.61
N ALA A 274 -4.88 6.74 -1.45
CA ALA A 274 -4.94 7.65 -0.31
C ALA A 274 -5.19 6.87 0.98
N ALA A 275 -4.54 7.27 2.08
CA ALA A 275 -4.88 6.76 3.39
C ALA A 275 -6.30 7.20 3.75
N ALA A 276 -7.16 6.26 4.12
CA ALA A 276 -8.54 6.50 4.46
C ALA A 276 -8.96 5.75 5.72
N ILE A 277 -9.97 6.28 6.37
CA ILE A 277 -10.63 5.68 7.53
C ILE A 277 -12.12 5.49 7.21
N ARG A 278 -12.80 4.59 7.92
CA ARG A 278 -14.25 4.59 7.92
C ARG A 278 -14.72 5.95 8.49
N SER A 279 -15.63 6.64 7.79
CA SER A 279 -16.07 7.97 8.20
C SER A 279 -16.64 8.00 9.62
N GLY A 280 -17.31 6.91 10.06
CA GLY A 280 -17.84 6.77 11.41
C GLY A 280 -16.77 6.63 12.50
N ASP A 281 -15.52 6.34 12.16
CA ASP A 281 -14.42 6.23 13.13
C ASP A 281 -13.66 7.56 13.32
N LYS A 282 -13.96 8.62 12.54
CA LYS A 282 -13.19 9.87 12.52
C LYS A 282 -13.05 10.48 13.91
N GLU A 283 -14.14 10.64 14.64
CA GLU A 283 -14.13 11.25 15.98
C GLU A 283 -13.24 10.44 16.94
N LYS A 284 -13.46 9.13 17.00
CA LYS A 284 -12.70 8.19 17.85
C LYS A 284 -11.20 8.20 17.53
N LEU A 285 -10.85 8.24 16.25
CA LEU A 285 -9.46 8.17 15.81
C LEU A 285 -8.76 9.53 15.79
N THR A 286 -9.47 10.65 15.93
CA THR A 286 -8.91 12.01 15.86
C THR A 286 -7.65 12.22 16.72
N PRO A 287 -7.57 11.78 18.00
CA PRO A 287 -6.34 11.93 18.79
C PRO A 287 -5.13 11.18 18.19
N CYS A 288 -5.37 9.99 17.67
CA CYS A 288 -4.36 9.19 16.98
C CYS A 288 -3.92 9.85 15.67
N LEU A 289 -4.90 10.23 14.82
CA LEU A 289 -4.63 10.75 13.48
C LEU A 289 -3.86 12.07 13.49
N LYS A 290 -4.09 12.93 14.49
CA LYS A 290 -3.33 14.18 14.66
C LYS A 290 -1.83 13.97 14.89
N ARG A 291 -1.41 12.78 15.36
CA ARG A 291 0.00 12.42 15.52
C ARG A 291 0.47 11.51 14.37
N LEU A 292 -0.33 10.54 13.99
CA LEU A 292 0.03 9.53 13.00
C LEU A 292 0.15 10.10 11.57
N VAL A 293 -0.78 10.98 11.15
CA VAL A 293 -0.75 11.53 9.78
C VAL A 293 0.50 12.36 9.50
N PRO A 294 0.96 13.26 10.39
CA PRO A 294 2.27 13.92 10.21
C PRO A 294 3.45 12.96 10.15
N ILE A 295 3.43 11.86 10.91
CA ILE A 295 4.43 10.79 10.81
C ILE A 295 4.40 10.16 9.41
N MET A 296 3.22 9.85 8.88
CA MET A 296 3.06 9.28 7.54
C MET A 296 3.47 10.28 6.43
N GLN A 297 3.18 11.58 6.58
CA GLN A 297 3.66 12.62 5.67
C GLN A 297 5.20 12.65 5.64
N GLN A 298 5.82 12.74 6.82
CA GLN A 298 7.27 12.79 6.93
C GLN A 298 7.93 11.53 6.39
N SER A 299 7.34 10.36 6.61
CA SER A 299 7.88 9.10 6.10
C SER A 299 7.92 9.05 4.57
N GLN A 300 6.97 9.68 3.88
CA GLN A 300 6.99 9.80 2.43
C GLN A 300 8.14 10.71 1.95
N VAL A 301 8.37 11.83 2.64
CA VAL A 301 9.50 12.72 2.36
C VAL A 301 10.83 12.02 2.62
N ASP A 302 10.94 11.28 3.72
CA ASP A 302 12.16 10.57 4.10
C ASP A 302 12.46 9.41 3.15
N PHE A 303 11.43 8.67 2.71
CA PHE A 303 11.58 7.60 1.73
C PHE A 303 12.13 8.11 0.39
N MET A 304 11.66 9.25 -0.10
CA MET A 304 12.19 9.84 -1.33
C MET A 304 13.67 10.25 -1.21
N LYS A 305 14.14 10.54 0.01
CA LYS A 305 15.54 10.90 0.28
C LYS A 305 16.43 9.69 0.59
N SER A 306 15.89 8.70 1.30
CA SER A 306 16.62 7.54 1.83
C SER A 306 15.80 6.26 1.68
N PRO A 307 15.63 5.75 0.46
CA PRO A 307 14.66 4.71 0.13
C PRO A 307 15.08 3.29 0.50
N ASP A 308 16.38 3.04 0.76
CA ASP A 308 16.97 1.70 0.78
C ASP A 308 16.28 0.74 1.77
N ARG A 309 15.93 1.22 2.98
CA ARG A 309 15.22 0.42 3.97
C ARG A 309 13.82 0.02 3.48
N GLY A 310 13.04 0.98 3.03
CA GLY A 310 11.69 0.70 2.51
C GLY A 310 11.72 -0.24 1.32
N ILE A 311 12.63 -0.03 0.38
CA ILE A 311 12.83 -0.91 -0.79
C ILE A 311 13.17 -2.33 -0.34
N SER A 312 14.10 -2.50 0.62
CA SER A 312 14.49 -3.82 1.10
C SER A 312 13.30 -4.61 1.65
N ILE A 313 12.45 -3.97 2.47
CA ILE A 313 11.26 -4.60 3.04
C ILE A 313 10.23 -4.95 1.96
N ILE A 314 10.00 -4.05 0.99
CA ILE A 314 9.07 -4.25 -0.13
C ILE A 314 9.50 -5.46 -0.99
N VAL A 315 10.77 -5.53 -1.36
CA VAL A 315 11.31 -6.63 -2.16
C VAL A 315 11.23 -7.95 -1.41
N GLU A 316 11.58 -7.94 -0.11
CA GLU A 316 11.44 -9.12 0.75
C GLU A 316 9.98 -9.58 0.86
N ALA A 317 9.03 -8.66 1.01
CA ALA A 317 7.60 -8.96 1.06
C ALA A 317 7.10 -9.58 -0.25
N ALA A 318 7.45 -8.99 -1.38
CA ALA A 318 7.09 -9.50 -2.71
C ALA A 318 7.61 -10.93 -2.92
N ASP A 319 8.86 -11.20 -2.51
CA ASP A 319 9.43 -12.55 -2.61
C ASP A 319 8.75 -13.53 -1.65
N LYS A 320 8.55 -13.16 -0.39
CA LYS A 320 7.99 -14.07 0.63
C LYS A 320 6.52 -14.42 0.38
N TYR A 321 5.72 -13.51 -0.16
CA TYR A 321 4.28 -13.72 -0.30
C TYR A 321 3.89 -14.68 -1.43
N LYS A 322 4.75 -14.88 -2.43
CA LYS A 322 4.56 -15.87 -3.52
C LYS A 322 3.19 -15.73 -4.21
N THR A 323 2.78 -14.50 -4.50
CA THR A 323 1.50 -14.21 -5.15
C THR A 323 1.58 -14.24 -6.69
N GLY A 324 2.75 -14.51 -7.25
CA GLY A 324 3.03 -14.34 -8.68
C GLY A 324 3.48 -12.91 -9.04
N TRP A 325 3.43 -11.98 -8.10
CA TRP A 325 3.98 -10.64 -8.26
C TRP A 325 5.50 -10.67 -8.09
N SER A 326 6.23 -10.28 -9.12
CA SER A 326 7.67 -10.06 -9.07
C SER A 326 7.95 -8.57 -8.91
N TYR A 327 8.78 -8.21 -7.94
CA TYR A 327 9.17 -6.82 -7.72
C TYR A 327 10.62 -6.78 -7.26
N SER A 328 11.51 -6.24 -8.10
CA SER A 328 12.94 -6.21 -7.88
C SER A 328 13.40 -4.87 -7.30
N ASP A 329 14.62 -4.83 -6.74
CA ASP A 329 15.28 -3.57 -6.35
C ASP A 329 15.38 -2.61 -7.55
N GLY A 330 15.69 -3.13 -8.74
CA GLY A 330 15.71 -2.33 -9.96
C GLY A 330 14.35 -1.71 -10.29
N ASN A 331 13.25 -2.46 -10.12
CA ASN A 331 11.90 -1.92 -10.30
C ASN A 331 11.61 -0.82 -9.25
N ALA A 332 11.96 -1.04 -7.99
CA ALA A 332 11.73 -0.06 -6.94
C ALA A 332 12.48 1.26 -7.21
N ARG A 333 13.73 1.19 -7.67
CA ARG A 333 14.52 2.39 -8.03
C ARG A 333 13.98 3.09 -9.28
N PHE A 334 13.51 2.34 -10.26
CA PHE A 334 12.80 2.90 -11.40
C PHE A 334 11.52 3.62 -10.97
N ALA A 335 10.77 3.07 -10.02
CA ALA A 335 9.60 3.75 -9.45
C ALA A 335 9.95 5.09 -8.81
N LEU A 336 11.03 5.16 -8.02
CA LEU A 336 11.53 6.43 -7.44
C LEU A 336 11.90 7.46 -8.52
N GLN A 337 12.58 7.01 -9.57
CA GLN A 337 12.89 7.86 -10.70
C GLN A 337 11.62 8.42 -11.34
N LYS A 338 10.61 7.58 -11.59
CA LYS A 338 9.33 8.01 -12.16
C LYS A 338 8.51 8.90 -11.23
N MET A 339 8.52 8.64 -9.92
CA MET A 339 7.89 9.53 -8.94
C MET A 339 8.46 10.94 -9.01
N THR A 340 9.76 11.07 -9.26
CA THR A 340 10.43 12.37 -9.41
C THR A 340 10.17 13.00 -10.79
N GLU A 341 10.40 12.25 -11.87
CA GLU A 341 10.28 12.74 -13.26
C GLU A 341 8.87 13.19 -13.60
N LEU A 342 7.87 12.42 -13.18
CA LEU A 342 6.45 12.69 -13.45
C LEU A 342 5.79 13.50 -12.32
N LYS A 343 6.56 13.91 -11.31
CA LYS A 343 6.06 14.63 -10.13
C LYS A 343 4.88 13.93 -9.45
N LEU A 344 4.92 12.59 -9.42
CA LEU A 344 3.85 11.81 -8.80
C LEU A 344 3.76 12.06 -7.29
N VAL A 345 4.90 12.31 -6.67
CA VAL A 345 5.04 12.70 -5.27
C VAL A 345 5.59 14.12 -5.21
N GLY A 346 4.89 14.99 -4.52
CA GLY A 346 5.25 16.40 -4.41
C GLY A 346 4.33 17.15 -3.46
N ASN A 347 4.56 18.46 -3.37
CA ASN A 347 3.77 19.35 -2.51
C ASN A 347 2.44 19.81 -3.15
N GLY A 348 2.10 19.31 -4.33
CA GLY A 348 0.91 19.77 -5.05
C GLY A 348 0.93 21.29 -5.32
N THR A 349 -0.15 21.96 -4.99
CA THR A 349 -0.34 23.40 -5.24
C THR A 349 0.14 24.30 -4.09
N ASN A 350 0.59 23.73 -2.97
CA ASN A 350 1.04 24.47 -1.78
C ASN A 350 2.43 23.98 -1.31
N LYS A 351 2.71 24.04 0.00
CA LYS A 351 4.00 23.59 0.57
C LYS A 351 3.93 22.27 1.29
N ALA A 352 2.73 21.74 1.50
CA ALA A 352 2.53 20.47 2.20
C ALA A 352 2.56 19.30 1.22
N VAL A 353 3.06 18.15 1.67
CA VAL A 353 2.89 16.89 0.97
C VAL A 353 1.65 16.16 1.52
N GLY A 354 0.87 15.59 0.64
CA GLY A 354 -0.19 14.66 1.05
C GLY A 354 -1.55 15.29 1.37
N ASP A 355 -1.73 16.59 1.20
CA ASP A 355 -3.02 17.24 1.31
C ASP A 355 -3.88 17.06 0.06
N PHE A 356 -5.15 17.35 0.19
CA PHE A 356 -6.13 17.30 -0.89
C PHE A 356 -6.47 18.71 -1.36
N ASP A 357 -6.45 18.94 -2.66
CA ASP A 357 -7.04 20.13 -3.26
C ASP A 357 -8.58 19.95 -3.31
N PRO A 358 -9.36 20.76 -2.56
CA PRO A 358 -10.82 20.64 -2.53
C PRO A 358 -11.48 20.83 -3.90
N ALA A 359 -10.94 21.70 -4.75
CA ALA A 359 -11.48 21.93 -6.08
C ALA A 359 -11.30 20.70 -6.98
N ARG A 360 -10.16 20.03 -6.86
CA ARG A 360 -9.89 18.78 -7.57
C ARG A 360 -10.80 17.65 -7.07
N VAL A 361 -10.98 17.49 -5.75
CA VAL A 361 -11.91 16.49 -5.19
C VAL A 361 -13.33 16.76 -5.68
N GLN A 362 -13.80 18.01 -5.68
CA GLN A 362 -15.11 18.37 -6.20
C GLN A 362 -15.25 18.00 -7.69
N LYS A 363 -14.23 18.29 -8.49
CA LYS A 363 -14.22 17.89 -9.92
C LYS A 363 -14.35 16.38 -10.10
N VAL A 364 -13.71 15.57 -9.25
CA VAL A 364 -13.83 14.11 -9.30
C VAL A 364 -15.27 13.70 -8.94
N ILE A 365 -15.89 14.29 -7.91
CA ILE A 365 -17.29 14.05 -7.55
C ILE A 365 -18.21 14.35 -8.74
N ASP A 366 -18.02 15.52 -9.38
CA ASP A 366 -18.86 15.97 -10.50
C ASP A 366 -18.76 15.05 -11.72
N VAL A 367 -17.58 14.52 -11.98
CA VAL A 367 -17.30 13.64 -13.13
C VAL A 367 -17.77 12.21 -12.88
N VAL A 368 -17.52 11.67 -11.68
CA VAL A 368 -17.77 10.26 -11.35
C VAL A 368 -19.24 9.99 -11.01
N THR A 369 -19.91 10.92 -10.33
CA THR A 369 -21.31 10.75 -9.89
C THR A 369 -22.29 10.40 -11.03
N PRO A 370 -22.32 11.10 -12.18
CA PRO A 370 -23.24 10.74 -13.28
C PRO A 370 -22.93 9.37 -13.88
N ILE A 371 -21.65 8.98 -13.96
CA ILE A 371 -21.24 7.67 -14.46
C ILE A 371 -21.76 6.57 -13.55
N LEU A 372 -21.48 6.68 -12.24
CA LEU A 372 -21.95 5.72 -11.23
C LEU A 372 -23.48 5.65 -11.18
N THR A 373 -24.15 6.77 -11.33
CA THR A 373 -25.63 6.82 -11.34
C THR A 373 -26.19 6.05 -12.53
N ALA A 374 -25.59 6.21 -13.70
CA ALA A 374 -25.99 5.47 -14.91
C ALA A 374 -25.76 3.95 -14.76
N GLU A 375 -24.79 3.55 -13.94
CA GLU A 375 -24.49 2.14 -13.64
C GLU A 375 -25.28 1.58 -12.44
N HIS A 376 -26.26 2.31 -11.91
CA HIS A 376 -27.04 1.91 -10.71
C HIS A 376 -26.19 1.78 -9.44
N LYS A 377 -25.07 2.51 -9.35
CA LYS A 377 -24.13 2.60 -8.22
C LYS A 377 -24.12 4.00 -7.62
N ALA A 378 -25.24 4.71 -7.65
CA ALA A 378 -25.32 6.11 -7.23
C ALA A 378 -24.67 6.34 -5.85
N PRO A 379 -23.79 7.35 -5.70
CA PRO A 379 -23.19 7.72 -4.44
C PRO A 379 -24.23 8.34 -3.48
N LYS A 380 -23.81 8.68 -2.26
CA LYS A 380 -24.63 9.40 -1.27
C LYS A 380 -25.23 10.66 -1.91
N PRO A 381 -26.54 10.89 -1.82
CA PRO A 381 -27.15 12.14 -2.27
C PRO A 381 -26.56 13.34 -1.53
N GLY A 382 -26.21 14.40 -2.28
CA GLY A 382 -25.60 15.60 -1.70
C GLY A 382 -24.21 15.39 -1.15
N LEU A 383 -23.44 14.46 -1.73
CA LEU A 383 -22.06 14.18 -1.34
C LEU A 383 -21.21 15.46 -1.44
N THR A 384 -20.45 15.77 -0.39
CA THR A 384 -19.56 16.92 -0.33
C THR A 384 -18.09 16.51 -0.37
N VAL A 385 -17.19 17.46 -0.54
CA VAL A 385 -15.74 17.23 -0.48
C VAL A 385 -15.35 16.65 0.88
N GLU A 386 -15.91 17.15 1.97
CA GLU A 386 -15.61 16.74 3.35
C GLU A 386 -16.08 15.30 3.66
N ASP A 387 -17.09 14.81 2.94
CA ASP A 387 -17.49 13.39 3.02
C ASP A 387 -16.41 12.46 2.44
N VAL A 388 -15.64 12.94 1.45
CA VAL A 388 -14.66 12.15 0.68
C VAL A 388 -13.24 12.33 1.21
N ALA A 389 -12.85 13.58 1.51
CA ALA A 389 -11.47 13.92 1.89
C ALA A 389 -11.42 15.02 2.95
N THR A 390 -10.39 14.98 3.80
CA THR A 390 -10.16 16.02 4.81
C THR A 390 -8.68 16.30 4.99
N ASN A 391 -8.33 17.57 5.21
CA ASN A 391 -6.99 18.03 5.56
C ASN A 391 -6.82 18.29 7.07
N ASP A 392 -7.78 17.88 7.92
CA ASP A 392 -7.79 18.17 9.36
C ASP A 392 -6.57 17.61 10.12
N PHE A 393 -5.85 16.67 9.55
CA PHE A 393 -4.73 15.96 10.16
C PHE A 393 -3.39 16.27 9.48
N ILE A 394 -3.40 17.02 8.39
CA ILE A 394 -2.21 17.40 7.62
C ILE A 394 -1.41 18.47 8.38
N ASP A 395 -0.12 18.23 8.53
CA ASP A 395 0.82 19.26 8.99
C ASP A 395 1.30 20.09 7.78
N PRO A 396 0.92 21.37 7.66
CA PRO A 396 1.26 22.19 6.51
C PRO A 396 2.76 22.54 6.43
N SER A 397 3.55 22.22 7.45
CA SER A 397 4.99 22.45 7.47
C SER A 397 5.80 21.28 6.90
N ILE A 398 5.17 20.09 6.71
CA ILE A 398 5.83 18.91 6.17
C ILE A 398 5.67 18.87 4.66
N GLY A 399 6.80 18.94 3.95
CA GLY A 399 6.84 18.88 2.49
C GLY A 399 8.25 18.78 1.95
N PHE A 400 8.34 18.74 0.64
CA PHE A 400 9.63 18.79 -0.04
C PHE A 400 10.14 20.23 -0.08
N ALA A 401 11.46 20.39 0.09
CA ALA A 401 12.10 21.67 -0.12
C ALA A 401 11.85 22.16 -1.58
N PRO A 402 11.61 23.47 -1.78
CA PRO A 402 11.37 24.05 -3.10
C PRO A 402 12.58 23.92 -4.04
#